data_19d97483f033cc06bc6b51e605d9afe7
#
_entry.id   19d97483f033cc06bc6b51e605d9afe7
#
_cell.length_a   1.000
_cell.length_b   1.000
_cell.length_c   1.000
_cell.angle_alpha   90.00
_cell.angle_beta   90.00
_cell.angle_gamma   90.00
#
_symmetry.space_group_name_H-M   'P 1'
#
loop_
_entity.id
_entity.type
_entity.pdbx_description
1 polymer ?
#
loop_
_entity_poly.entity_id
_entity_poly.type
_entity_poly.pdbx_seq_one_letter_code
_entity_poly.pdbx_strand_id
1 'polypeptide(L)'
;VAQRIAVGKLWNAGQTCVAPDHIFLPRGKTAEFIENFKLIVAGMYPHFRNNQDYTSIINDKQYNRIKGYLENARDQGARIIEINPQNEILDDVRKIAPTLVTGVTTAMDIMQNEIFGPVLPILEYDQIEEVIEFINSRPRPLAMYYFDYDQARADYISQHTHSGHFGINMVITHVAQDDLPFGGIGASGMGKYHGPEGFFGLSHERSVMSNPKLYSLKYILPPFNKPIHRFISKTLLR
;
A
#
# COMPACT_ATOMS: atom_id res chain seq x y z
N VAL A 1 1.94 -16.70 -7.08
CA VAL A 1 2.16 -15.65 -6.06
C VAL A 1 3.58 -15.11 -6.18
N ALA A 2 4.62 -15.92 -5.95
CA ALA A 2 6.02 -15.48 -5.91
C ALA A 2 6.45 -14.64 -7.13
N GLN A 3 6.05 -15.03 -8.35
CA GLN A 3 6.37 -14.27 -9.57
C GLN A 3 5.78 -12.85 -9.55
N ARG A 4 4.51 -12.70 -9.18
CA ARG A 4 3.86 -11.38 -9.13
C ARG A 4 4.51 -10.49 -8.08
N ILE A 5 4.84 -11.07 -6.92
CA ILE A 5 5.54 -10.34 -5.85
C ILE A 5 6.95 -9.97 -6.29
N ALA A 6 7.70 -10.87 -6.93
CA ALA A 6 9.04 -10.58 -7.44
C ALA A 6 9.03 -9.44 -8.46
N VAL A 7 8.14 -9.49 -9.46
CA VAL A 7 7.97 -8.41 -10.44
C VAL A 7 7.64 -7.10 -9.73
N GLY A 8 6.63 -7.09 -8.86
CA GLY A 8 6.21 -5.87 -8.17
C GLY A 8 7.24 -5.32 -7.18
N LYS A 9 7.98 -6.20 -6.49
CA LYS A 9 9.04 -5.77 -5.56
C LYS A 9 10.26 -5.24 -6.29
N LEU A 10 10.60 -5.82 -7.44
CA LEU A 10 11.84 -5.48 -8.14
C LEU A 10 11.67 -4.43 -9.24
N TRP A 11 10.44 -4.07 -9.56
CA TRP A 11 10.19 -2.93 -10.43
C TRP A 11 10.81 -1.68 -9.82
N ASN A 12 11.70 -1.03 -10.58
CA ASN A 12 12.51 0.09 -10.10
C ASN A 12 13.30 -0.22 -8.80
N ALA A 13 13.74 -1.48 -8.64
CA ALA A 13 14.42 -1.97 -7.43
C ALA A 13 13.64 -1.70 -6.14
N GLY A 14 12.32 -1.78 -6.17
CA GLY A 14 11.44 -1.55 -5.02
C GLY A 14 11.26 -0.09 -4.62
N GLN A 15 11.77 0.84 -5.41
CA GLN A 15 11.64 2.28 -5.18
C GLN A 15 10.32 2.81 -5.77
N THR A 16 9.22 2.27 -5.28
CA THR A 16 7.86 2.55 -5.72
C THR A 16 6.92 2.47 -4.51
N CYS A 17 6.08 3.48 -4.31
CA CYS A 17 5.18 3.60 -3.14
C CYS A 17 4.15 2.46 -3.02
N VAL A 18 3.88 1.73 -4.09
CA VAL A 18 2.99 0.58 -4.12
C VAL A 18 3.73 -0.76 -4.29
N ALA A 19 5.06 -0.78 -4.23
CA ALA A 19 5.82 -2.02 -4.18
C ALA A 19 5.50 -2.77 -2.88
N PRO A 20 5.36 -4.11 -2.90
CA PRO A 20 5.20 -4.88 -1.67
C PRO A 20 6.33 -4.58 -0.68
N ASP A 21 6.02 -4.00 0.47
CA ASP A 21 7.02 -3.63 1.46
C ASP A 21 7.43 -4.84 2.32
N HIS A 22 6.45 -5.59 2.80
CA HIS A 22 6.60 -6.87 3.48
C HIS A 22 5.46 -7.82 3.09
N ILE A 23 5.62 -9.11 3.37
CA ILE A 23 4.61 -10.11 3.06
C ILE A 23 4.31 -11.00 4.27
N PHE A 24 3.08 -11.52 4.30
CA PHE A 24 2.65 -12.54 5.23
C PHE A 24 2.44 -13.86 4.49
N LEU A 25 2.97 -14.93 5.02
CA LEU A 25 2.79 -16.29 4.50
C LEU A 25 2.19 -17.19 5.57
N PRO A 26 1.30 -18.12 5.21
CA PRO A 26 0.89 -19.17 6.12
C PRO A 26 2.11 -19.93 6.65
N ARG A 27 2.10 -20.27 7.94
CA ARG A 27 3.21 -21.00 8.56
C ARG A 27 3.60 -22.24 7.76
N GLY A 28 4.92 -22.42 7.59
CA GLY A 28 5.49 -23.53 6.83
C GLY A 28 5.55 -23.31 5.30
N LYS A 29 5.09 -22.16 4.78
CA LYS A 29 5.17 -21.84 3.36
C LYS A 29 6.40 -21.01 2.97
N THR A 30 7.15 -20.52 3.95
CA THR A 30 8.30 -19.64 3.75
C THR A 30 9.39 -20.28 2.91
N ALA A 31 9.76 -21.53 3.17
CA ALA A 31 10.82 -22.22 2.43
C ALA A 31 10.46 -22.38 0.94
N GLU A 32 9.24 -22.83 0.65
CA GLU A 32 8.71 -22.97 -0.71
C GLU A 32 8.70 -21.62 -1.44
N PHE A 33 8.27 -20.56 -0.77
CA PHE A 33 8.25 -19.21 -1.33
C PHE A 33 9.67 -18.73 -1.66
N ILE A 34 10.63 -18.89 -0.75
CA ILE A 34 12.02 -18.47 -0.94
C ILE A 34 12.64 -19.15 -2.17
N GLU A 35 12.48 -20.45 -2.30
CA GLU A 35 13.08 -21.19 -3.43
C GLU A 35 12.43 -20.77 -4.78
N ASN A 36 11.11 -20.62 -4.82
CA ASN A 36 10.42 -20.10 -6.00
C ASN A 36 10.86 -18.67 -6.34
N PHE A 37 10.98 -17.81 -5.34
CA PHE A 37 11.39 -16.42 -5.54
C PHE A 37 12.83 -16.34 -6.08
N LYS A 38 13.76 -17.12 -5.55
CA LYS A 38 15.14 -17.23 -6.06
C LYS A 38 15.21 -17.63 -7.53
N LEU A 39 14.46 -18.68 -7.90
CA LEU A 39 14.40 -19.15 -9.29
C LEU A 39 13.87 -18.07 -10.24
N ILE A 40 12.82 -17.38 -9.83
CA ILE A 40 12.20 -16.30 -10.61
C ILE A 40 13.17 -15.13 -10.77
N VAL A 41 13.82 -14.69 -9.68
CA VAL A 41 14.79 -13.59 -9.70
C VAL A 41 15.99 -13.93 -10.58
N ALA A 42 16.53 -15.15 -10.46
CA ALA A 42 17.65 -15.60 -11.29
C ALA A 42 17.28 -15.63 -12.79
N GLY A 43 16.04 -15.97 -13.12
CA GLY A 43 15.54 -15.93 -14.49
C GLY A 43 15.30 -14.51 -15.02
N MET A 44 14.85 -13.58 -14.15
CA MET A 44 14.61 -12.17 -14.51
C MET A 44 15.92 -11.38 -14.61
N TYR A 45 16.83 -11.61 -13.68
CA TYR A 45 18.07 -10.85 -13.51
C TYR A 45 19.26 -11.81 -13.32
N PRO A 46 19.76 -12.41 -14.39
CA PRO A 46 20.95 -13.31 -14.31
C PRO A 46 22.21 -12.57 -13.86
N HIS A 47 22.23 -11.26 -14.02
CA HIS A 47 23.30 -10.34 -13.61
C HIS A 47 22.67 -9.08 -13.03
N PHE A 48 23.36 -8.40 -12.11
CA PHE A 48 22.91 -7.14 -11.52
C PHE A 48 23.81 -5.96 -11.90
N ARG A 49 25.14 -6.12 -11.76
CA ARG A 49 26.08 -5.01 -11.86
C ARG A 49 25.94 -4.22 -13.16
N ASN A 50 26.09 -4.88 -14.29
CA ASN A 50 26.04 -4.26 -15.62
C ASN A 50 24.67 -4.45 -16.30
N ASN A 51 23.64 -4.77 -15.56
CA ASN A 51 22.29 -4.97 -16.08
C ASN A 51 21.53 -3.64 -16.12
N GLN A 52 21.10 -3.20 -17.30
CA GLN A 52 20.31 -1.98 -17.49
C GLN A 52 18.85 -2.14 -17.05
N ASP A 53 18.35 -3.37 -16.98
CA ASP A 53 17.00 -3.67 -16.54
C ASP A 53 16.85 -3.65 -15.01
N TYR A 54 17.98 -3.62 -14.27
CA TYR A 54 17.97 -3.56 -12.81
C TYR A 54 18.48 -2.21 -12.31
N THR A 55 17.60 -1.43 -11.72
CA THR A 55 17.84 -0.04 -11.30
C THR A 55 18.75 0.05 -10.09
N SER A 56 19.63 1.05 -10.05
CA SER A 56 20.39 1.43 -8.86
C SER A 56 19.52 2.17 -7.86
N ILE A 57 19.89 2.17 -6.58
CA ILE A 57 19.28 3.04 -5.59
C ILE A 57 19.63 4.51 -5.92
N ILE A 58 18.65 5.39 -5.77
CA ILE A 58 18.67 6.76 -6.31
C ILE A 58 19.88 7.59 -5.86
N ASN A 59 20.35 7.41 -4.63
CA ASN A 59 21.51 8.10 -4.08
C ASN A 59 22.13 7.35 -2.90
N ASP A 60 23.31 7.78 -2.47
CA ASP A 60 24.08 7.14 -1.39
C ASP A 60 23.34 7.20 -0.04
N LYS A 61 22.58 8.25 0.23
CA LYS A 61 21.80 8.36 1.46
C LYS A 61 20.76 7.23 1.56
N GLN A 62 20.01 6.98 0.49
CA GLN A 62 19.01 5.91 0.47
C GLN A 62 19.65 4.52 0.41
N TYR A 63 20.76 4.38 -0.30
CA TYR A 63 21.52 3.16 -0.33
C TYR A 63 22.00 2.77 1.08
N ASN A 64 22.64 3.70 1.79
CA ASN A 64 23.15 3.47 3.15
C ASN A 64 21.99 3.24 4.17
N ARG A 65 20.85 3.92 3.99
CA ARG A 65 19.65 3.71 4.81
C ARG A 65 19.16 2.26 4.71
N ILE A 66 19.04 1.71 3.50
CA ILE A 66 18.57 0.35 3.28
C ILE A 66 19.60 -0.66 3.84
N LYS A 67 20.91 -0.42 3.63
CA LYS A 67 21.95 -1.24 4.23
C LYS A 67 21.89 -1.22 5.76
N GLY A 68 21.66 -0.07 6.36
CA GLY A 68 21.47 0.05 7.80
C GLY A 68 20.28 -0.75 8.34
N TYR A 69 19.16 -0.81 7.58
CA TYR A 69 18.03 -1.68 7.95
C TYR A 69 18.40 -3.16 7.94
N LEU A 70 19.19 -3.60 6.95
CA LEU A 70 19.66 -4.99 6.88
C LEU A 70 20.64 -5.32 8.03
N GLU A 71 21.51 -4.39 8.38
CA GLU A 71 22.43 -4.54 9.50
C GLU A 71 21.65 -4.60 10.83
N ASN A 72 20.75 -3.65 11.07
CA ASN A 72 19.87 -3.65 12.24
C ASN A 72 19.08 -4.97 12.38
N ALA A 73 18.49 -5.44 11.28
CA ALA A 73 17.75 -6.69 11.29
C ALA A 73 18.65 -7.90 11.60
N ARG A 74 19.85 -7.96 11.02
CA ARG A 74 20.83 -9.01 11.29
C ARG A 74 21.28 -9.02 12.75
N ASP A 75 21.60 -7.86 13.31
CA ASP A 75 22.05 -7.71 14.70
C ASP A 75 20.96 -8.13 15.71
N GLN A 76 19.69 -7.99 15.32
CA GLN A 76 18.53 -8.45 16.10
C GLN A 76 18.14 -9.91 15.80
N GLY A 77 18.94 -10.65 15.04
CA GLY A 77 18.78 -12.09 14.83
C GLY A 77 17.94 -12.50 13.61
N ALA A 78 17.55 -11.55 12.74
CA ALA A 78 16.90 -11.88 11.47
C ALA A 78 17.88 -12.57 10.51
N ARG A 79 17.35 -13.49 9.71
CA ARG A 79 18.09 -14.17 8.66
C ARG A 79 17.99 -13.37 7.37
N ILE A 80 19.13 -12.92 6.86
CA ILE A 80 19.25 -12.19 5.59
C ILE A 80 19.57 -13.19 4.48
N ILE A 81 18.77 -13.19 3.43
CA ILE A 81 18.88 -14.09 2.27
C ILE A 81 19.03 -13.23 1.02
N GLU A 82 20.28 -12.92 0.70
CA GLU A 82 20.62 -12.20 -0.53
C GLU A 82 20.53 -13.13 -1.75
N ILE A 83 19.95 -12.63 -2.83
CA ILE A 83 19.80 -13.37 -4.10
C ILE A 83 20.72 -12.73 -5.13
N ASN A 84 21.95 -13.16 -5.13
CA ASN A 84 23.04 -12.70 -6.01
C ASN A 84 23.75 -13.91 -6.62
N PRO A 85 23.18 -14.52 -7.67
CA PRO A 85 23.66 -15.80 -8.19
C PRO A 85 25.13 -15.79 -8.65
N GLN A 86 25.64 -14.65 -9.09
CA GLN A 86 27.01 -14.47 -9.57
C GLN A 86 27.97 -13.92 -8.51
N ASN A 87 27.49 -13.69 -7.28
CA ASN A 87 28.26 -13.05 -6.22
C ASN A 87 28.93 -11.74 -6.65
N GLU A 88 28.20 -10.93 -7.42
CA GLU A 88 28.70 -9.67 -7.96
C GLU A 88 28.92 -8.64 -6.84
N ILE A 89 29.97 -7.83 -6.96
CA ILE A 89 30.19 -6.66 -6.09
C ILE A 89 29.32 -5.51 -6.62
N LEU A 90 28.41 -4.99 -5.81
CA LEU A 90 27.39 -4.04 -6.23
C LEU A 90 27.50 -2.67 -5.54
N ASP A 91 28.37 -2.53 -4.56
CA ASP A 91 28.44 -1.34 -3.70
C ASP A 91 28.78 -0.06 -4.48
N ASP A 92 29.74 -0.13 -5.39
CA ASP A 92 30.21 0.99 -6.19
C ASP A 92 29.22 1.46 -7.27
N VAL A 93 28.21 0.65 -7.57
CA VAL A 93 27.13 0.98 -8.50
C VAL A 93 25.81 1.28 -7.80
N ARG A 94 25.80 1.32 -6.46
CA ARG A 94 24.62 1.53 -5.60
C ARG A 94 23.47 0.57 -5.93
N LYS A 95 23.77 -0.64 -6.34
CA LYS A 95 22.77 -1.70 -6.51
C LYS A 95 22.75 -2.57 -5.25
N ILE A 96 21.55 -2.95 -4.85
CA ILE A 96 21.34 -3.91 -3.76
C ILE A 96 20.67 -5.11 -4.40
N ALA A 97 21.27 -6.28 -4.27
CA ALA A 97 20.67 -7.53 -4.76
C ALA A 97 19.32 -7.76 -4.06
N PRO A 98 18.33 -8.37 -4.74
CA PRO A 98 17.07 -8.74 -4.11
C PRO A 98 17.31 -9.55 -2.84
N THR A 99 16.77 -9.10 -1.73
CA THR A 99 17.05 -9.66 -0.43
C THR A 99 15.75 -10.01 0.30
N LEU A 100 15.61 -11.26 0.71
CA LEU A 100 14.54 -11.72 1.59
C LEU A 100 15.02 -11.71 3.03
N VAL A 101 14.16 -11.31 3.96
CA VAL A 101 14.48 -11.27 5.39
C VAL A 101 13.44 -12.07 6.16
N THR A 102 13.88 -13.08 6.92
CA THR A 102 13.00 -13.91 7.75
C THR A 102 13.36 -13.79 9.23
N GLY A 103 12.42 -14.15 10.10
CA GLY A 103 12.60 -13.99 11.53
C GLY A 103 12.55 -12.52 11.98
N VAL A 104 11.88 -11.68 11.21
CA VAL A 104 11.70 -10.26 11.54
C VAL A 104 10.73 -10.08 12.71
N THR A 105 11.02 -9.07 13.54
CA THR A 105 10.13 -8.60 14.61
C THR A 105 9.70 -7.17 14.34
N THR A 106 8.60 -6.77 14.95
CA THR A 106 8.06 -5.41 14.82
C THR A 106 8.98 -4.33 15.37
N ALA A 107 9.97 -4.69 16.20
CA ALA A 107 10.95 -3.76 16.77
C ALA A 107 12.10 -3.41 15.81
N MET A 108 12.29 -4.18 14.75
CA MET A 108 13.34 -3.95 13.77
C MET A 108 13.03 -2.73 12.89
N ASP A 109 14.04 -1.94 12.56
CA ASP A 109 13.90 -0.73 11.74
C ASP A 109 13.23 -0.99 10.38
N ILE A 110 13.53 -2.15 9.79
CA ILE A 110 12.94 -2.60 8.52
C ILE A 110 11.42 -2.81 8.60
N MET A 111 10.86 -2.97 9.81
CA MET A 111 9.43 -3.14 10.06
C MET A 111 8.77 -1.86 10.60
N GLN A 112 9.55 -0.83 10.93
CA GLN A 112 9.07 0.46 11.43
C GLN A 112 9.01 1.54 10.36
N ASN A 113 9.78 1.37 9.29
CA ASN A 113 9.93 2.37 8.23
C ASN A 113 9.66 1.73 6.86
N GLU A 114 9.13 2.53 5.93
CA GLU A 114 9.03 2.13 4.53
C GLU A 114 10.42 1.83 3.96
N ILE A 115 10.59 0.64 3.37
CA ILE A 115 11.91 0.20 2.89
C ILE A 115 12.32 0.96 1.63
N PHE A 116 11.41 1.09 0.67
CA PHE A 116 11.66 1.75 -0.62
C PHE A 116 12.93 1.24 -1.31
N GLY A 117 13.03 -0.08 -1.39
CA GLY A 117 14.21 -0.80 -1.90
C GLY A 117 13.92 -2.28 -2.14
N PRO A 118 14.89 -3.06 -2.70
CA PRO A 118 14.70 -4.44 -3.13
C PRO A 118 14.83 -5.45 -1.98
N VAL A 119 14.34 -5.09 -0.81
CA VAL A 119 14.38 -5.93 0.39
C VAL A 119 12.94 -6.27 0.81
N LEU A 120 12.68 -7.53 1.08
CA LEU A 120 11.35 -8.06 1.37
C LEU A 120 11.34 -8.87 2.66
N PRO A 121 10.89 -8.30 3.79
CA PRO A 121 10.59 -9.04 5.01
C PRO A 121 9.45 -10.02 4.80
N ILE A 122 9.58 -11.20 5.42
CA ILE A 122 8.61 -12.27 5.41
C ILE A 122 8.19 -12.56 6.85
N LEU A 123 6.89 -12.44 7.11
CA LEU A 123 6.25 -12.83 8.37
C LEU A 123 5.40 -14.08 8.14
N GLU A 124 5.38 -14.98 9.12
CA GLU A 124 4.48 -16.13 9.10
C GLU A 124 3.28 -15.88 10.00
N TYR A 125 2.15 -16.46 9.63
CA TYR A 125 0.93 -16.44 10.43
C TYR A 125 0.28 -17.81 10.50
N ASP A 126 -0.45 -18.06 11.58
CA ASP A 126 -1.26 -19.26 11.77
C ASP A 126 -2.73 -19.01 11.40
N GLN A 127 -3.26 -17.86 11.81
CA GLN A 127 -4.63 -17.44 11.52
C GLN A 127 -4.64 -16.08 10.82
N ILE A 128 -5.52 -15.91 9.86
CA ILE A 128 -5.58 -14.68 9.07
C ILE A 128 -5.94 -13.45 9.92
N GLU A 129 -6.61 -13.65 11.02
CA GLU A 129 -6.98 -12.63 12.00
C GLU A 129 -5.75 -11.96 12.60
N GLU A 130 -4.64 -12.68 12.77
CA GLU A 130 -3.35 -12.13 13.23
C GLU A 130 -2.83 -11.07 12.23
N VAL A 131 -2.99 -11.33 10.93
CA VAL A 131 -2.60 -10.41 9.87
C VAL A 131 -3.51 -9.18 9.85
N ILE A 132 -4.81 -9.38 10.00
CA ILE A 132 -5.80 -8.30 10.07
C ILE A 132 -5.49 -7.38 11.26
N GLU A 133 -5.24 -7.97 12.44
CA GLU A 133 -4.88 -7.22 13.65
C GLU A 133 -3.58 -6.44 13.45
N PHE A 134 -2.55 -7.09 12.89
CA PHE A 134 -1.28 -6.43 12.59
C PHE A 134 -1.47 -5.22 11.68
N ILE A 135 -2.24 -5.34 10.59
CA ILE A 135 -2.50 -4.26 9.65
C ILE A 135 -3.28 -3.13 10.32
N ASN A 136 -4.33 -3.47 11.07
CA ASN A 136 -5.20 -2.49 11.71
C ASN A 136 -4.55 -1.76 12.90
N SER A 137 -3.54 -2.36 13.54
CA SER A 137 -2.76 -1.73 14.60
C SER A 137 -1.73 -0.71 14.11
N ARG A 138 -1.56 -0.57 12.78
CA ARG A 138 -0.56 0.28 12.16
C ARG A 138 -1.18 1.42 11.33
N PRO A 139 -0.40 2.44 10.95
CA PRO A 139 -0.84 3.43 9.99
C PRO A 139 -1.35 2.78 8.71
N ARG A 140 -2.47 3.29 8.19
CA ARG A 140 -3.14 2.72 7.01
C ARG A 140 -2.24 2.78 5.79
N PRO A 141 -1.97 1.63 5.10
CA PRO A 141 -1.10 1.59 3.95
C PRO A 141 -1.75 2.22 2.71
N LEU A 142 -0.92 2.68 1.78
CA LEU A 142 -1.37 3.15 0.47
C LEU A 142 -1.97 2.00 -0.36
N ALA A 143 -1.30 0.83 -0.34
CA ALA A 143 -1.77 -0.35 -1.06
C ALA A 143 -1.65 -1.60 -0.19
N MET A 144 -2.60 -2.49 -0.35
CA MET A 144 -2.63 -3.83 0.22
C MET A 144 -2.94 -4.83 -0.90
N TYR A 145 -2.31 -6.01 -0.84
CA TYR A 145 -2.48 -7.05 -1.83
C TYR A 145 -2.84 -8.37 -1.16
N TYR A 146 -3.83 -9.05 -1.71
CA TYR A 146 -4.26 -10.34 -1.24
C TYR A 146 -4.25 -11.37 -2.37
N PHE A 147 -3.73 -12.57 -2.08
CA PHE A 147 -3.57 -13.62 -3.08
C PHE A 147 -4.42 -14.83 -2.70
N ASP A 148 -5.58 -14.92 -3.28
CA ASP A 148 -6.50 -16.06 -3.17
C ASP A 148 -7.47 -16.04 -4.35
N TYR A 149 -8.01 -17.19 -4.68
CA TYR A 149 -9.08 -17.34 -5.67
C TYR A 149 -10.46 -17.54 -5.03
N ASP A 150 -10.55 -17.62 -3.70
CA ASP A 150 -11.79 -17.63 -2.97
C ASP A 150 -12.29 -16.21 -2.73
N GLN A 151 -13.40 -15.87 -3.39
CA GLN A 151 -13.97 -14.52 -3.32
C GLN A 151 -14.46 -14.18 -1.91
N ALA A 152 -15.05 -15.14 -1.19
CA ALA A 152 -15.57 -14.89 0.16
C ALA A 152 -14.45 -14.52 1.14
N ARG A 153 -13.28 -15.17 1.02
CA ARG A 153 -12.11 -14.81 1.82
C ARG A 153 -11.53 -13.44 1.42
N ALA A 154 -11.47 -13.15 0.12
CA ALA A 154 -11.02 -11.85 -0.36
C ALA A 154 -11.94 -10.72 0.13
N ASP A 155 -13.24 -10.90 0.07
CA ASP A 155 -14.24 -9.96 0.58
C ASP A 155 -14.12 -9.77 2.10
N TYR A 156 -13.91 -10.87 2.84
CA TYR A 156 -13.70 -10.82 4.28
C TYR A 156 -12.50 -9.94 4.65
N ILE A 157 -11.33 -10.16 4.01
CA ILE A 157 -10.13 -9.37 4.25
C ILE A 157 -10.36 -7.90 3.88
N SER A 158 -10.97 -7.63 2.73
CA SER A 158 -11.28 -6.27 2.27
C SER A 158 -12.19 -5.51 3.24
N GLN A 159 -13.16 -6.18 3.85
CA GLN A 159 -14.09 -5.57 4.81
C GLN A 159 -13.48 -5.34 6.21
N HIS A 160 -12.45 -6.11 6.56
CA HIS A 160 -11.83 -6.04 7.90
C HIS A 160 -10.50 -5.29 7.93
N THR A 161 -10.07 -4.73 6.81
CA THR A 161 -8.83 -3.94 6.71
C THR A 161 -9.09 -2.60 6.01
N HIS A 162 -8.19 -1.64 6.20
CA HIS A 162 -8.26 -0.34 5.54
C HIS A 162 -6.95 -0.03 4.82
N SER A 163 -7.05 0.29 3.53
CA SER A 163 -5.92 0.75 2.70
C SER A 163 -6.42 1.75 1.67
N GLY A 164 -5.54 2.51 1.07
CA GLY A 164 -5.88 3.35 -0.08
C GLY A 164 -6.31 2.51 -1.28
N HIS A 165 -5.64 1.37 -1.47
CA HIS A 165 -5.93 0.37 -2.50
C HIS A 165 -5.96 -1.05 -1.94
N PHE A 166 -6.85 -1.88 -2.50
CA PHE A 166 -6.89 -3.31 -2.24
C PHE A 166 -6.84 -4.09 -3.56
N GLY A 167 -5.74 -4.78 -3.80
CA GLY A 167 -5.52 -5.56 -5.02
C GLY A 167 -5.65 -7.07 -4.77
N ILE A 168 -6.45 -7.78 -5.58
CA ILE A 168 -6.61 -9.23 -5.49
C ILE A 168 -5.81 -9.88 -6.60
N ASN A 169 -4.93 -10.83 -6.24
CA ASN A 169 -4.08 -11.58 -7.16
C ASN A 169 -3.22 -10.71 -8.10
N MET A 170 -2.86 -9.52 -7.67
CA MET A 170 -2.06 -8.56 -8.43
C MET A 170 -1.17 -7.74 -7.51
N VAL A 171 -0.18 -7.06 -8.07
CA VAL A 171 0.60 -6.00 -7.41
C VAL A 171 0.85 -4.87 -8.40
N ILE A 172 0.99 -3.64 -7.92
CA ILE A 172 1.38 -2.42 -8.68
C ILE A 172 0.42 -2.03 -9.82
N THR A 173 -0.04 -2.94 -10.66
CA THR A 173 -0.71 -2.64 -11.94
C THR A 173 -1.99 -1.81 -11.82
N HIS A 174 -2.59 -1.71 -10.63
CA HIS A 174 -3.73 -0.84 -10.37
C HIS A 174 -3.43 0.65 -10.59
N VAL A 175 -2.17 1.06 -10.43
CA VAL A 175 -1.74 2.46 -10.62
C VAL A 175 -1.88 2.90 -12.09
N ALA A 176 -1.79 1.96 -13.03
CA ALA A 176 -1.92 2.21 -14.45
C ALA A 176 -3.39 2.19 -14.95
N GLN A 177 -4.36 2.06 -14.04
CA GLN A 177 -5.78 2.05 -14.37
C GLN A 177 -6.37 3.44 -14.18
N ASP A 178 -6.46 4.21 -15.25
CA ASP A 178 -6.93 5.60 -15.21
C ASP A 178 -8.39 5.76 -14.76
N ASP A 179 -9.20 4.70 -14.88
CA ASP A 179 -10.59 4.68 -14.42
C ASP A 179 -10.76 4.32 -12.93
N LEU A 180 -9.68 3.92 -12.26
CA LEU A 180 -9.69 3.63 -10.83
C LEU A 180 -9.15 4.82 -10.04
N PRO A 181 -9.86 5.28 -9.00
CA PRO A 181 -9.34 6.33 -8.14
C PRO A 181 -8.08 5.85 -7.42
N PHE A 182 -7.03 6.67 -7.43
CA PHE A 182 -5.78 6.40 -6.74
C PHE A 182 -5.53 7.42 -5.64
N GLY A 183 -5.28 6.96 -4.43
CA GLY A 183 -4.97 7.82 -3.29
C GLY A 183 -4.87 7.04 -1.99
N GLY A 184 -4.15 7.59 -1.02
CA GLY A 184 -3.99 7.03 0.32
C GLY A 184 -5.08 7.48 1.27
N ILE A 185 -5.07 6.91 2.48
CA ILE A 185 -5.94 7.28 3.59
C ILE A 185 -5.12 7.43 4.88
N GLY A 186 -5.44 8.44 5.68
CA GLY A 186 -4.71 8.70 6.92
C GLY A 186 -3.25 9.03 6.67
N ALA A 187 -2.33 8.26 7.24
CA ALA A 187 -0.89 8.48 7.09
C ALA A 187 -0.35 8.25 5.67
N SER A 188 -1.04 7.44 4.85
CA SER A 188 -0.61 7.16 3.47
C SER A 188 -1.07 8.21 2.46
N GLY A 189 -1.94 9.14 2.85
CA GLY A 189 -2.37 10.22 1.97
C GLY A 189 -3.75 10.78 2.31
N MET A 190 -4.15 11.78 1.53
CA MET A 190 -5.44 12.44 1.62
C MET A 190 -5.94 12.78 0.21
N GLY A 191 -7.20 12.45 -0.05
CA GLY A 191 -7.79 12.61 -1.37
C GLY A 191 -7.42 11.50 -2.35
N LYS A 192 -7.90 11.62 -3.57
CA LYS A 192 -7.69 10.65 -4.64
C LYS A 192 -7.73 11.33 -5.99
N TYR A 193 -7.08 10.76 -6.98
CA TYR A 193 -7.05 11.25 -8.35
C TYR A 193 -7.22 10.08 -9.34
N HIS A 194 -7.05 10.30 -10.59
CA HIS A 194 -7.49 9.55 -11.76
C HIS A 194 -8.99 9.71 -12.04
N GLY A 195 -9.36 9.61 -13.30
CA GLY A 195 -10.73 9.65 -13.77
C GLY A 195 -11.56 10.84 -13.27
N PRO A 196 -12.84 10.64 -12.98
CA PRO A 196 -13.72 11.66 -12.44
C PRO A 196 -13.26 12.26 -11.11
N GLU A 197 -12.68 11.45 -10.24
CA GLU A 197 -12.20 11.90 -8.94
C GLU A 197 -11.07 12.92 -9.06
N GLY A 198 -10.17 12.73 -10.00
CA GLY A 198 -9.11 13.71 -10.30
C GLY A 198 -9.68 15.02 -10.83
N PHE A 199 -10.69 14.96 -11.69
CA PHE A 199 -11.38 16.15 -12.19
C PHE A 199 -12.09 16.91 -11.06
N PHE A 200 -12.88 16.21 -10.23
CA PHE A 200 -13.59 16.83 -9.11
C PHE A 200 -12.62 17.37 -8.05
N GLY A 201 -11.54 16.64 -7.75
CA GLY A 201 -10.53 17.06 -6.77
C GLY A 201 -9.80 18.36 -7.14
N LEU A 202 -9.70 18.67 -8.43
CA LEU A 202 -9.09 19.90 -8.95
C LEU A 202 -10.12 20.95 -9.35
N SER A 203 -11.41 20.69 -9.14
CA SER A 203 -12.52 21.57 -9.51
C SER A 203 -13.19 22.14 -8.29
N HIS A 204 -13.86 23.27 -8.46
CA HIS A 204 -14.74 23.83 -7.45
C HIS A 204 -16.21 23.65 -7.88
N GLU A 205 -16.96 22.88 -7.11
CA GLU A 205 -18.40 22.73 -7.32
C GLU A 205 -19.13 23.98 -6.86
N ARG A 206 -19.76 24.68 -7.82
CA ARG A 206 -20.57 25.84 -7.52
C ARG A 206 -22.04 25.45 -7.41
N SER A 207 -22.60 25.57 -6.21
CA SER A 207 -24.03 25.42 -6.02
C SER A 207 -24.81 26.57 -6.69
N VAL A 208 -25.84 26.22 -7.43
CA VAL A 208 -26.78 27.19 -8.01
C VAL A 208 -28.18 26.86 -7.50
N MET A 209 -28.78 27.81 -6.81
CA MET A 209 -30.16 27.69 -6.31
C MET A 209 -31.01 28.82 -6.89
N SER A 210 -32.17 28.49 -7.43
CA SER A 210 -33.15 29.45 -7.88
C SER A 210 -34.43 29.34 -7.05
N ASN A 211 -35.02 30.47 -6.67
CA ASN A 211 -36.31 30.46 -6.04
C ASN A 211 -37.43 30.61 -7.08
N PRO A 212 -38.53 29.84 -6.97
CA PRO A 212 -39.68 30.00 -7.81
C PRO A 212 -40.40 31.34 -7.49
N LYS A 213 -41.28 31.78 -8.39
CA LYS A 213 -42.06 33.03 -8.18
C LYS A 213 -42.92 33.00 -6.92
N LEU A 214 -43.35 31.81 -6.50
CA LEU A 214 -44.00 31.58 -5.21
C LEU A 214 -42.93 31.41 -4.12
N TYR A 215 -42.67 32.50 -3.41
CA TYR A 215 -41.68 32.58 -2.37
C TYR A 215 -42.26 32.12 -1.01
N SER A 216 -42.14 30.87 -0.67
CA SER A 216 -42.71 30.29 0.55
C SER A 216 -42.01 30.76 1.85
N LEU A 217 -40.74 31.21 1.73
CA LEU A 217 -39.98 31.72 2.90
C LEU A 217 -40.68 32.92 3.61
N LYS A 218 -41.55 33.65 2.89
CA LYS A 218 -42.35 34.74 3.53
C LYS A 218 -43.16 34.30 4.76
N TYR A 219 -43.45 33.00 4.86
CA TYR A 219 -44.21 32.45 5.97
C TYR A 219 -43.37 32.19 7.23
N ILE A 220 -42.06 32.14 7.11
CA ILE A 220 -41.14 31.94 8.22
C ILE A 220 -40.36 33.19 8.60
N LEU A 221 -40.63 34.32 7.92
CA LEU A 221 -40.04 35.62 8.27
C LEU A 221 -40.75 36.31 9.44
N PRO A 222 -40.07 37.26 10.15
CA PRO A 222 -40.65 38.05 11.20
C PRO A 222 -41.97 38.77 10.76
N PRO A 223 -42.84 39.10 11.71
CA PRO A 223 -42.74 38.85 13.15
C PRO A 223 -42.94 37.36 13.48
N PHE A 224 -42.11 36.86 14.41
CA PHE A 224 -42.14 35.47 14.87
C PHE A 224 -43.34 35.18 15.75
N ASN A 225 -43.54 33.93 16.17
CA ASN A 225 -44.67 33.45 17.01
C ASN A 225 -46.02 33.34 16.28
N LYS A 226 -46.04 33.42 14.96
CA LYS A 226 -47.25 33.10 14.17
C LYS A 226 -47.60 31.61 14.28
N PRO A 227 -48.86 31.19 14.11
CA PRO A 227 -49.26 29.79 14.15
C PRO A 227 -48.44 28.93 13.16
N ILE A 228 -48.08 29.45 11.99
CA ILE A 228 -47.26 28.76 10.99
C ILE A 228 -45.87 28.44 11.52
N HIS A 229 -45.25 29.32 12.30
CA HIS A 229 -43.94 29.07 12.90
C HIS A 229 -43.98 27.90 13.88
N ARG A 230 -45.03 27.82 14.71
CA ARG A 230 -45.24 26.71 15.66
C ARG A 230 -45.48 25.39 14.94
N PHE A 231 -46.21 25.40 13.82
CA PHE A 231 -46.42 24.22 12.99
C PHE A 231 -45.12 23.74 12.36
N ILE A 232 -44.36 24.63 11.73
CA ILE A 232 -43.07 24.30 11.09
C ILE A 232 -42.07 23.74 12.11
N SER A 233 -41.95 24.38 13.29
CA SER A 233 -41.02 23.91 14.32
C SER A 233 -41.39 22.53 14.85
N LYS A 234 -42.68 22.21 14.98
CA LYS A 234 -43.14 20.88 15.42
C LYS A 234 -42.91 19.79 14.36
N THR A 235 -42.88 20.15 13.07
CA THR A 235 -42.85 19.17 11.96
C THR A 235 -41.46 18.96 11.38
N LEU A 236 -40.63 20.02 11.33
CA LEU A 236 -39.33 19.99 10.68
C LEU A 236 -38.12 19.95 11.63
N LEU A 237 -38.32 20.29 12.92
CA LEU A 237 -37.25 20.34 13.92
C LEU A 237 -37.37 19.24 14.98
N ARG A 238 -37.90 18.11 14.59
CA ARG A 238 -37.90 16.88 15.40
C ARG A 238 -36.66 16.06 15.19
#